data_d33a8d4b5d53e4a33edcf9e72254eb28
#
_entry.id   d33a8d4b5d53e4a33edcf9e72254eb28
#
_cell.length_a   1.000
_cell.length_b   1.000
_cell.length_c   1.000
_cell.angle_alpha   90.00
_cell.angle_beta   90.00
_cell.angle_gamma   90.00
#
_symmetry.space_group_name_H-M   'P 1'
#
loop_
_entity.id
_entity.type
_entity.pdbx_description
1 polymer ?
#
loop_
_entity_poly.entity_id
_entity_poly.type
_entity_poly.pdbx_seq_one_letter_code
_entity_poly.pdbx_strand_id
1 'polypeptide(L)'
;MIRFVNLFLIFVLLASCKETENDRLIRLMDEWSGKIICYPDSMDLTCYVSDSVVKKYSREASSYTILSYVDSLGCLSCKLNLSGWKKFIEELDSVSPHKLTCILAFNPRNKEELIKLLKKARFNYFVYIDEPDTLNKINEFLDDDNFRTLLLDKDNRVVVIGNPIHNPRVKELYKSVIKGDNTNKIEKSRNTLIQLDKSSVNLGNFDWKQGAQAEFTITNVGEFPLVIIDVITSCGCLMAEYPKDPVFPGKNMVLKLKYEAEFPEHFEKTITVYCNTPTSPIRLKIRGNAVDKEN
;
A
#
# COMPACT_ATOMS: atom_id res chain seq x y z
N MET A 1 67.68 -12.19 -10.58
CA MET A 1 66.59 -13.13 -10.21
C MET A 1 65.44 -12.29 -9.61
N ILE A 2 64.49 -11.90 -10.45
CA ILE A 2 63.37 -11.03 -10.07
C ILE A 2 62.16 -11.97 -9.85
N ARG A 3 61.71 -12.08 -8.60
CA ARG A 3 60.48 -12.81 -8.25
C ARG A 3 59.29 -11.91 -8.57
N PHE A 4 58.48 -12.31 -9.57
CA PHE A 4 57.15 -11.76 -9.81
C PHE A 4 56.21 -12.25 -8.72
N VAL A 5 55.71 -11.34 -7.90
CA VAL A 5 54.59 -11.56 -6.99
C VAL A 5 53.33 -11.31 -7.77
N ASN A 6 52.61 -12.36 -8.15
CA ASN A 6 51.28 -12.29 -8.72
C ASN A 6 50.31 -11.84 -7.64
N LEU A 7 49.89 -10.58 -7.66
CA LEU A 7 48.80 -10.05 -6.85
C LEU A 7 47.49 -10.42 -7.54
N PHE A 8 46.87 -11.53 -7.11
CA PHE A 8 45.55 -11.96 -7.54
C PHE A 8 44.54 -11.04 -6.87
N LEU A 9 44.10 -10.00 -7.60
CA LEU A 9 43.07 -9.07 -7.15
C LEU A 9 41.72 -9.80 -7.24
N ILE A 10 41.24 -10.37 -6.12
CA ILE A 10 39.91 -10.92 -5.99
C ILE A 10 38.93 -9.75 -6.01
N PHE A 11 38.33 -9.51 -7.17
CA PHE A 11 37.22 -8.60 -7.33
C PHE A 11 35.99 -9.28 -6.77
N VAL A 12 35.74 -9.10 -5.47
CA VAL A 12 34.48 -9.49 -4.84
C VAL A 12 33.40 -8.55 -5.42
N LEU A 13 32.71 -9.01 -6.44
CA LEU A 13 31.47 -8.40 -6.90
C LEU A 13 30.45 -8.54 -5.76
N LEU A 14 30.37 -7.51 -4.94
CA LEU A 14 29.22 -7.27 -4.09
C LEU A 14 28.02 -7.07 -5.02
N ALA A 15 27.35 -8.15 -5.36
CA ALA A 15 26.00 -8.10 -5.91
C ALA A 15 25.12 -7.49 -4.81
N SER A 16 25.09 -6.16 -4.77
CA SER A 16 24.07 -5.43 -4.01
C SER A 16 22.76 -5.79 -4.65
N CYS A 17 22.06 -6.78 -4.09
CA CYS A 17 20.65 -6.98 -4.34
C CYS A 17 19.96 -5.67 -3.92
N LYS A 18 19.66 -4.80 -4.88
CA LYS A 18 18.78 -3.66 -4.62
C LYS A 18 17.44 -4.24 -4.25
N GLU A 19 17.09 -4.08 -2.98
CA GLU A 19 15.74 -4.35 -2.48
C GLU A 19 14.74 -3.68 -3.44
N THR A 20 13.76 -4.43 -3.95
CA THR A 20 12.73 -3.81 -4.79
C THR A 20 11.85 -2.92 -3.92
N GLU A 21 11.24 -1.89 -4.50
CA GLU A 21 10.32 -1.00 -3.79
C GLU A 21 9.22 -1.79 -3.05
N ASN A 22 8.77 -2.88 -3.64
CA ASN A 22 7.81 -3.80 -3.07
C ASN A 22 8.33 -4.62 -1.89
N ASP A 23 9.54 -5.15 -1.97
CA ASP A 23 10.15 -5.88 -0.85
C ASP A 23 10.31 -4.93 0.35
N ARG A 24 10.65 -3.67 0.08
CA ARG A 24 10.67 -2.59 1.07
C ARG A 24 9.29 -2.36 1.69
N LEU A 25 8.23 -2.28 0.88
CA LEU A 25 6.87 -2.04 1.35
C LEU A 25 6.36 -3.18 2.23
N ILE A 26 6.58 -4.43 1.83
CA ILE A 26 6.20 -5.61 2.62
C ILE A 26 6.94 -5.58 3.96
N ARG A 27 8.24 -5.36 3.94
CA ARG A 27 9.03 -5.25 5.17
C ARG A 27 8.53 -4.13 6.08
N LEU A 28 8.19 -2.97 5.52
CA LEU A 28 7.64 -1.85 6.28
C LEU A 28 6.27 -2.19 6.89
N MET A 29 5.42 -2.90 6.17
CA MET A 29 4.13 -3.36 6.69
C MET A 29 4.32 -4.37 7.83
N ASP A 30 5.24 -5.32 7.70
CA ASP A 30 5.56 -6.28 8.75
C ASP A 30 6.17 -5.60 9.98
N GLU A 31 7.08 -4.63 9.77
CA GLU A 31 7.73 -3.87 10.84
C GLU A 31 6.73 -3.00 11.64
N TRP A 32 5.73 -2.45 10.95
CA TRP A 32 4.73 -1.58 11.58
C TRP A 32 3.56 -2.35 12.17
N SER A 33 3.29 -3.56 11.74
CA SER A 33 2.21 -4.40 12.29
C SER A 33 2.47 -4.70 13.76
N GLY A 34 1.50 -4.37 14.62
CA GLY A 34 1.60 -4.54 16.07
C GLY A 34 2.48 -3.50 16.79
N LYS A 35 3.14 -2.56 16.07
CA LYS A 35 3.88 -1.45 16.68
C LYS A 35 2.93 -0.59 17.52
N ILE A 36 3.36 -0.20 18.71
CA ILE A 36 2.58 0.67 19.59
C ILE A 36 2.85 2.11 19.21
N ILE A 37 1.79 2.86 18.96
CA ILE A 37 1.87 4.32 18.72
C ILE A 37 1.80 5.06 20.06
N CYS A 38 2.79 5.92 20.27
CA CYS A 38 2.88 6.79 21.42
C CYS A 38 2.30 8.17 21.11
N TYR A 39 1.55 8.72 22.08
CA TYR A 39 1.00 10.07 21.95
C TYR A 39 1.75 11.04 22.86
N PRO A 40 1.84 12.33 22.49
CA PRO A 40 2.34 13.36 23.40
C PRO A 40 1.49 13.43 24.68
N ASP A 41 2.13 13.79 25.80
CA ASP A 41 1.44 13.91 27.12
C ASP A 41 0.29 14.91 27.11
N SER A 42 0.39 15.96 26.28
CA SER A 42 -0.67 16.93 26.05
C SER A 42 -1.07 16.91 24.57
N MET A 43 -2.16 16.24 24.28
CA MET A 43 -2.74 16.21 22.93
C MET A 43 -4.14 16.83 22.97
N ASP A 44 -4.24 18.08 22.51
CA ASP A 44 -5.49 18.78 22.43
C ASP A 44 -6.11 18.66 21.04
N LEU A 45 -7.24 17.96 20.96
CA LEU A 45 -8.02 17.86 19.74
C LEU A 45 -8.96 19.06 19.61
N THR A 46 -8.91 19.74 18.48
CA THR A 46 -9.69 20.95 18.24
C THR A 46 -10.61 20.79 17.02
N CYS A 47 -11.88 21.19 17.17
CA CYS A 47 -12.82 21.32 16.05
C CYS A 47 -12.96 22.81 15.69
N TYR A 48 -12.53 23.21 14.49
CA TYR A 48 -12.47 24.60 14.06
C TYR A 48 -13.76 25.14 13.42
N VAL A 49 -14.76 24.31 13.19
CA VAL A 49 -16.05 24.72 12.61
C VAL A 49 -17.06 25.16 13.66
N SER A 50 -17.02 24.56 14.84
CA SER A 50 -17.89 24.88 15.99
C SER A 50 -17.14 25.68 17.05
N ASP A 51 -16.78 26.93 16.72
CA ASP A 51 -16.14 27.90 17.62
C ASP A 51 -14.91 27.38 18.39
N SER A 52 -14.10 26.60 17.69
CA SER A 52 -12.83 26.06 18.24
C SER A 52 -13.01 25.27 19.53
N VAL A 53 -14.01 24.39 19.58
CA VAL A 53 -14.21 23.48 20.72
C VAL A 53 -12.99 22.58 20.87
N VAL A 54 -12.33 22.70 22.03
CA VAL A 54 -11.15 21.89 22.38
C VAL A 54 -11.63 20.68 23.19
N LYS A 55 -11.17 19.50 22.80
CA LYS A 55 -11.37 18.26 23.55
C LYS A 55 -10.01 17.64 23.84
N LYS A 56 -9.72 17.39 25.11
CA LYS A 56 -8.57 16.57 25.46
C LYS A 56 -8.76 15.16 24.89
N TYR A 57 -7.74 14.64 24.25
CA TYR A 57 -7.77 13.25 23.79
C TYR A 57 -7.90 12.35 25.02
N SER A 58 -9.01 11.62 25.10
CA SER A 58 -9.24 10.61 26.11
C SER A 58 -9.44 9.26 25.46
N ARG A 59 -8.70 8.29 25.91
CA ARG A 59 -8.61 6.94 25.37
C ARG A 59 -9.83 6.05 25.70
N GLU A 60 -10.68 6.47 26.62
CA GLU A 60 -11.59 5.56 27.32
C GLU A 60 -12.83 5.11 26.56
N ALA A 61 -13.07 5.58 25.34
CA ALA A 61 -14.37 5.36 24.66
C ALA A 61 -14.32 4.57 23.35
N SER A 62 -13.17 4.39 22.70
CA SER A 62 -13.12 3.78 21.35
C SER A 62 -12.36 2.48 21.29
N SER A 63 -12.94 1.49 20.58
CA SER A 63 -12.29 0.20 20.32
C SER A 63 -11.17 0.31 19.29
N TYR A 64 -11.30 1.29 18.38
CA TYR A 64 -10.33 1.56 17.32
C TYR A 64 -10.07 3.05 17.18
N THR A 65 -8.84 3.39 16.78
CA THR A 65 -8.45 4.77 16.43
C THR A 65 -7.86 4.78 15.04
N ILE A 66 -8.39 5.62 14.16
CA ILE A 66 -7.73 5.97 12.90
C ILE A 66 -6.85 7.17 13.18
N LEU A 67 -5.55 7.00 13.00
CA LEU A 67 -4.56 8.07 13.07
C LEU A 67 -4.00 8.33 11.68
N SER A 68 -4.17 9.55 11.17
CA SER A 68 -3.54 9.99 9.92
C SER A 68 -2.62 11.17 10.19
N TYR A 69 -1.33 10.99 9.96
CA TYR A 69 -0.34 12.05 10.11
C TYR A 69 -0.04 12.69 8.76
N VAL A 70 -0.12 14.02 8.72
CA VAL A 70 0.14 14.84 7.52
C VAL A 70 1.23 15.86 7.82
N ASP A 71 2.36 15.73 7.15
CA ASP A 71 3.51 16.61 7.31
C ASP A 71 3.34 17.96 6.59
N SER A 72 4.32 18.84 6.82
CA SER A 72 4.40 20.17 6.21
C SER A 72 4.89 20.18 4.75
N LEU A 73 5.26 19.02 4.18
CA LEU A 73 5.87 18.96 2.85
C LEU A 73 4.81 18.93 1.74
N GLY A 74 4.97 19.79 0.74
CA GLY A 74 4.12 19.85 -0.46
C GLY A 74 2.84 20.66 -0.32
N CYS A 75 1.93 20.48 -1.28
CA CYS A 75 0.66 21.22 -1.34
C CYS A 75 -0.34 20.69 -0.31
N LEU A 76 -0.62 21.48 0.72
CA LEU A 76 -1.51 21.11 1.81
C LEU A 76 -2.93 20.76 1.32
N SER A 77 -3.49 21.57 0.42
CA SER A 77 -4.85 21.35 -0.11
C SER A 77 -4.98 20.07 -0.93
N CYS A 78 -3.90 19.67 -1.65
CA CYS A 78 -3.89 18.42 -2.44
C CYS A 78 -3.78 17.19 -1.56
N LYS A 79 -2.98 17.25 -0.48
CA LYS A 79 -2.76 16.13 0.45
C LYS A 79 -3.97 15.87 1.36
N LEU A 80 -4.72 16.89 1.73
CA LEU A 80 -5.72 16.80 2.77
C LEU A 80 -6.95 15.98 2.39
N ASN A 81 -7.39 16.01 1.14
CA ASN A 81 -8.65 15.37 0.67
C ASN A 81 -9.76 15.32 1.75
N LEU A 82 -10.03 16.48 2.37
CA LEU A 82 -10.95 16.59 3.51
C LEU A 82 -12.36 16.08 3.19
N SER A 83 -12.81 16.22 1.94
CA SER A 83 -14.09 15.66 1.48
C SER A 83 -14.11 14.14 1.49
N GLY A 84 -13.01 13.51 1.08
CA GLY A 84 -12.84 12.06 1.15
C GLY A 84 -12.85 11.56 2.59
N TRP A 85 -12.17 12.27 3.50
CA TRP A 85 -12.18 11.96 4.92
C TRP A 85 -13.57 12.07 5.54
N LYS A 86 -14.32 13.16 5.25
CA LYS A 86 -15.69 13.31 5.73
C LYS A 86 -16.56 12.13 5.32
N LYS A 87 -16.57 11.80 4.03
CA LYS A 87 -17.34 10.68 3.50
C LYS A 87 -16.94 9.35 4.14
N PHE A 88 -15.64 9.13 4.33
CA PHE A 88 -15.15 7.89 4.94
C PHE A 88 -15.54 7.76 6.41
N ILE A 89 -15.45 8.83 7.20
CA ILE A 89 -15.86 8.84 8.61
C ILE A 89 -17.36 8.59 8.71
N GLU A 90 -18.20 9.25 7.88
CA GLU A 90 -19.64 9.05 7.82
C GLU A 90 -20.00 7.59 7.47
N GLU A 91 -19.30 6.99 6.51
CA GLU A 91 -19.46 5.57 6.18
C GLU A 91 -19.13 4.65 7.36
N LEU A 92 -18.08 4.94 8.13
CA LEU A 92 -17.69 4.16 9.30
C LEU A 92 -18.65 4.33 10.48
N ASP A 93 -19.13 5.53 10.73
CA ASP A 93 -20.11 5.81 11.77
C ASP A 93 -21.42 5.05 11.53
N SER A 94 -21.82 4.88 10.26
CA SER A 94 -23.00 4.08 9.91
C SER A 94 -22.84 2.59 10.19
N VAL A 95 -21.61 2.10 10.19
CA VAL A 95 -21.26 0.67 10.32
C VAL A 95 -20.99 0.27 11.77
N SER A 96 -20.41 1.16 12.56
CA SER A 96 -20.01 0.90 13.94
C SER A 96 -20.08 2.18 14.78
N PRO A 97 -21.29 2.67 15.08
CA PRO A 97 -21.46 3.86 15.89
C PRO A 97 -20.82 3.66 17.27
N HIS A 98 -20.07 4.68 17.74
CA HIS A 98 -19.41 4.75 19.06
C HIS A 98 -18.18 3.87 19.29
N LYS A 99 -17.65 3.16 18.28
CA LYS A 99 -16.45 2.33 18.44
C LYS A 99 -15.18 2.90 17.81
N LEU A 100 -15.28 4.07 17.16
CA LEU A 100 -14.20 4.63 16.38
C LEU A 100 -13.86 6.06 16.78
N THR A 101 -12.58 6.34 16.94
CA THR A 101 -12.03 7.70 16.97
C THR A 101 -11.21 7.95 15.70
N CYS A 102 -11.43 9.09 15.06
CA CYS A 102 -10.60 9.52 13.93
C CYS A 102 -9.79 10.77 14.34
N ILE A 103 -8.47 10.67 14.20
CA ILE A 103 -7.52 11.73 14.54
C ILE A 103 -6.74 12.07 13.27
N LEU A 104 -6.98 13.27 12.73
CA LEU A 104 -6.11 13.83 11.71
C LEU A 104 -5.08 14.73 12.40
N ALA A 105 -3.83 14.28 12.42
CA ALA A 105 -2.71 15.00 13.01
C ALA A 105 -1.96 15.75 11.91
N PHE A 106 -1.78 17.05 12.10
CA PHE A 106 -1.14 17.94 11.13
C PHE A 106 0.09 18.59 11.71
N ASN A 107 1.19 18.53 10.99
CA ASN A 107 2.35 19.39 11.22
C ASN A 107 2.40 20.43 10.09
N PRO A 108 1.68 21.57 10.16
CA PRO A 108 1.59 22.53 9.08
C PRO A 108 2.75 23.53 9.11
N ARG A 109 3.21 23.99 7.93
CA ARG A 109 4.11 25.15 7.84
C ARG A 109 3.42 26.46 8.26
N ASN A 110 2.11 26.52 8.01
CA ASN A 110 1.28 27.69 8.33
C ASN A 110 -0.05 27.19 8.93
N LYS A 111 -0.19 27.38 10.22
CA LYS A 111 -1.36 26.98 11.00
C LYS A 111 -2.63 27.73 10.59
N GLU A 112 -2.50 29.02 10.33
CA GLU A 112 -3.62 29.87 9.96
C GLU A 112 -4.20 29.46 8.61
N GLU A 113 -3.33 29.08 7.66
CA GLU A 113 -3.74 28.56 6.36
C GLU A 113 -4.49 27.23 6.51
N LEU A 114 -3.97 26.31 7.32
CA LEU A 114 -4.65 25.05 7.63
C LEU A 114 -6.03 25.30 8.24
N ILE A 115 -6.14 26.18 9.24
CA ILE A 115 -7.41 26.52 9.87
C ILE A 115 -8.40 27.11 8.86
N LYS A 116 -7.95 27.98 7.96
CA LYS A 116 -8.79 28.52 6.87
C LYS A 116 -9.30 27.41 5.95
N LEU A 117 -8.45 26.43 5.60
CA LEU A 117 -8.84 25.27 4.77
C LEU A 117 -9.86 24.40 5.49
N LEU A 118 -9.67 24.08 6.76
CA LEU A 118 -10.60 23.31 7.58
C LEU A 118 -11.98 24.00 7.65
N LYS A 119 -12.01 25.31 7.91
CA LYS A 119 -13.24 26.13 7.94
C LYS A 119 -13.92 26.16 6.57
N LYS A 120 -13.18 26.41 5.49
CA LYS A 120 -13.69 26.43 4.11
C LYS A 120 -14.30 25.08 3.72
N ALA A 121 -13.66 23.99 4.08
CA ALA A 121 -14.15 22.63 3.85
C ALA A 121 -15.31 22.22 4.78
N ARG A 122 -15.66 23.07 5.76
CA ARG A 122 -16.60 22.74 6.85
C ARG A 122 -16.27 21.38 7.47
N PHE A 123 -14.98 21.21 7.81
CA PHE A 123 -14.50 19.96 8.40
C PHE A 123 -14.80 19.98 9.90
N ASN A 124 -15.92 19.38 10.27
CA ASN A 124 -16.50 19.39 11.63
C ASN A 124 -16.03 18.24 12.52
N TYR A 125 -14.86 17.68 12.23
CA TYR A 125 -14.22 16.67 13.05
C TYR A 125 -13.03 17.24 13.80
N PHE A 126 -12.64 16.55 14.87
CA PHE A 126 -11.50 16.95 15.67
C PHE A 126 -10.19 16.68 14.95
N VAL A 127 -9.27 17.63 15.02
CA VAL A 127 -7.92 17.52 14.47
C VAL A 127 -6.89 17.85 15.55
N TYR A 128 -5.69 17.31 15.41
CA TYR A 128 -4.53 17.66 16.22
C TYR A 128 -3.56 18.50 15.35
N ILE A 129 -3.17 19.68 15.83
CA ILE A 129 -2.16 20.52 15.17
C ILE A 129 -0.89 20.46 15.99
N ASP A 130 0.11 19.78 15.46
CA ASP A 130 1.40 19.50 16.09
C ASP A 130 2.51 20.35 15.44
N GLU A 131 2.55 21.63 15.78
CA GLU A 131 3.57 22.56 15.25
C GLU A 131 5.01 22.12 15.61
N PRO A 132 5.28 21.58 16.82
CA PRO A 132 6.60 21.06 17.17
C PRO A 132 6.99 19.74 16.48
N ASP A 133 6.07 19.10 15.78
CA ASP A 133 6.25 17.76 15.17
C ASP A 133 6.57 16.66 16.21
N THR A 134 5.95 16.77 17.38
CA THR A 134 6.21 15.87 18.50
C THR A 134 5.75 14.46 18.21
N LEU A 135 4.57 14.31 17.60
CA LEU A 135 4.00 13.01 17.27
C LEU A 135 4.89 12.20 16.31
N ASN A 136 5.43 12.87 15.30
CA ASN A 136 6.35 12.23 14.36
C ASN A 136 7.71 11.93 15.01
N LYS A 137 8.26 12.84 15.79
CA LYS A 137 9.52 12.61 16.51
C LYS A 137 9.48 11.43 17.47
N ILE A 138 8.33 11.15 18.09
CA ILE A 138 8.16 10.03 19.01
C ILE A 138 7.98 8.70 18.25
N ASN A 139 7.28 8.72 17.11
CA ASN A 139 6.88 7.50 16.41
C ASN A 139 7.71 7.19 15.17
N GLU A 140 8.43 8.18 14.63
CA GLU A 140 9.27 8.07 13.42
C GLU A 140 8.46 7.52 12.24
N PHE A 141 7.39 8.25 11.85
CA PHE A 141 6.53 7.85 10.74
C PHE A 141 7.32 7.74 9.43
N LEU A 142 6.88 6.83 8.57
CA LEU A 142 7.48 6.62 7.26
C LEU A 142 7.39 7.89 6.40
N ASP A 143 8.38 8.10 5.53
CA ASP A 143 8.39 9.25 4.61
C ASP A 143 7.34 9.17 3.49
N ASP A 144 6.74 8.00 3.28
CA ASP A 144 5.69 7.80 2.29
C ASP A 144 4.30 8.10 2.87
N ASP A 145 3.64 9.13 2.33
CA ASP A 145 2.31 9.59 2.75
C ASP A 145 1.23 8.48 2.72
N ASN A 146 1.40 7.45 1.87
CA ASN A 146 0.48 6.32 1.79
C ASN A 146 0.50 5.45 3.05
N PHE A 147 1.57 5.48 3.83
CA PHE A 147 1.76 4.67 5.04
C PHE A 147 1.71 5.46 6.34
N ARG A 148 1.36 6.75 6.28
CA ARG A 148 1.17 7.62 7.46
C ARG A 148 -0.26 7.62 8.00
N THR A 149 -1.08 6.69 7.54
CA THR A 149 -2.43 6.45 8.06
C THR A 149 -2.50 5.05 8.62
N LEU A 150 -2.94 4.95 9.86
CA LEU A 150 -2.91 3.75 10.68
C LEU A 150 -4.29 3.49 11.29
N LEU A 151 -4.74 2.24 11.29
CA LEU A 151 -5.80 1.79 12.17
C LEU A 151 -5.15 1.18 13.40
N LEU A 152 -5.52 1.67 14.56
CA LEU A 152 -5.00 1.25 15.86
C LEU A 152 -6.10 0.56 16.66
N ASP A 153 -5.73 -0.47 17.41
CA ASP A 153 -6.61 -1.10 18.39
C ASP A 153 -6.72 -0.27 19.69
N LYS A 154 -7.47 -0.77 20.66
CA LYS A 154 -7.63 -0.17 21.99
C LYS A 154 -6.29 0.01 22.74
N ASP A 155 -5.24 -0.72 22.41
CA ASP A 155 -3.91 -0.67 23.01
C ASP A 155 -2.92 0.17 22.20
N ASN A 156 -3.41 0.96 21.22
CA ASN A 156 -2.65 1.74 20.24
C ASN A 156 -1.69 0.89 19.38
N ARG A 157 -1.97 -0.39 19.21
CA ARG A 157 -1.20 -1.22 18.29
C ARG A 157 -1.71 -1.04 16.88
N VAL A 158 -0.79 -0.94 15.95
CA VAL A 158 -1.11 -0.86 14.52
C VAL A 158 -1.73 -2.18 14.07
N VAL A 159 -2.98 -2.13 13.62
CA VAL A 159 -3.73 -3.27 13.07
C VAL A 159 -3.72 -3.22 11.55
N VAL A 160 -3.87 -2.03 10.97
CA VAL A 160 -3.80 -1.83 9.53
C VAL A 160 -2.97 -0.58 9.25
N ILE A 161 -2.08 -0.66 8.27
CA ILE A 161 -1.34 0.47 7.73
C ILE A 161 -1.80 0.76 6.30
N GLY A 162 -1.93 2.03 5.96
CA GLY A 162 -2.26 2.52 4.62
C GLY A 162 -3.41 3.51 4.63
N ASN A 163 -3.45 4.35 3.59
CA ASN A 163 -4.43 5.43 3.48
C ASN A 163 -5.74 4.93 2.83
N PRO A 164 -6.86 4.85 3.59
CA PRO A 164 -8.14 4.36 3.07
C PRO A 164 -8.83 5.32 2.10
N ILE A 165 -8.37 6.59 2.05
CA ILE A 165 -8.91 7.60 1.13
C ILE A 165 -8.36 7.41 -0.28
N HIS A 166 -7.13 6.95 -0.39
CA HIS A 166 -6.45 6.77 -1.67
C HIS A 166 -6.52 5.32 -2.17
N ASN A 167 -6.74 4.35 -1.28
CA ASN A 167 -6.76 2.93 -1.62
C ASN A 167 -8.09 2.27 -1.20
N PRO A 168 -8.97 1.90 -2.17
CA PRO A 168 -10.24 1.26 -1.87
C PRO A 168 -10.13 -0.08 -1.11
N ARG A 169 -9.04 -0.84 -1.33
CA ARG A 169 -8.81 -2.11 -0.63
C ARG A 169 -8.47 -1.88 0.84
N VAL A 170 -7.62 -0.90 1.11
CA VAL A 170 -7.32 -0.46 2.48
C VAL A 170 -8.61 0.00 3.15
N LYS A 171 -9.46 0.75 2.44
CA LYS A 171 -10.76 1.19 2.93
C LYS A 171 -11.65 0.02 3.37
N GLU A 172 -11.78 -1.01 2.53
CA GLU A 172 -12.57 -2.20 2.87
C GLU A 172 -11.94 -3.00 4.02
N LEU A 173 -10.62 -3.06 4.11
CA LEU A 173 -9.92 -3.70 5.22
C LEU A 173 -10.21 -2.98 6.55
N TYR A 174 -10.18 -1.64 6.59
CA TYR A 174 -10.58 -0.86 7.76
C TYR A 174 -12.01 -1.19 8.19
N LYS A 175 -12.95 -1.20 7.24
CA LYS A 175 -14.36 -1.53 7.51
C LYS A 175 -14.53 -2.93 8.09
N SER A 176 -13.86 -3.92 7.52
CA SER A 176 -13.89 -5.31 7.97
C SER A 176 -13.39 -5.46 9.41
N VAL A 177 -12.24 -4.85 9.72
CA VAL A 177 -11.66 -4.86 11.07
C VAL A 177 -12.60 -4.20 12.09
N ILE A 178 -13.13 -3.02 11.77
CA ILE A 178 -13.98 -2.22 12.66
C ILE A 178 -15.33 -2.91 12.90
N LYS A 179 -15.89 -3.59 11.90
CA LYS A 179 -17.13 -4.38 12.04
C LYS A 179 -16.95 -5.57 12.99
N GLY A 180 -15.71 -5.98 13.23
CA GLY A 180 -15.44 -7.23 13.96
C GLY A 180 -15.78 -8.46 13.13
N ASP A 181 -15.92 -8.30 11.82
CA ASP A 181 -15.94 -9.41 10.90
C ASP A 181 -14.58 -10.11 11.10
N ASN A 182 -14.61 -11.26 11.77
CA ASN A 182 -13.47 -11.96 12.35
C ASN A 182 -12.19 -11.78 11.53
N THR A 183 -11.36 -10.82 11.91
CA THR A 183 -10.00 -10.61 11.38
C THR A 183 -9.08 -11.78 11.72
N ASN A 184 -9.48 -12.68 12.63
CA ASN A 184 -8.92 -14.02 12.76
C ASN A 184 -9.04 -14.86 11.46
N LYS A 185 -9.81 -14.41 10.45
CA LYS A 185 -9.75 -14.95 9.08
C LYS A 185 -8.70 -14.26 8.20
N ILE A 186 -8.21 -13.08 8.56
CA ILE A 186 -7.08 -12.42 7.88
C ILE A 186 -5.76 -12.87 8.50
N GLU A 187 -5.73 -13.27 9.77
CA GLU A 187 -4.54 -13.76 10.48
C GLU A 187 -4.01 -15.11 10.01
N LYS A 188 -4.74 -15.81 9.24
CA LYS A 188 -4.31 -16.89 8.35
C LYS A 188 -5.33 -16.86 7.23
N SER A 189 -5.18 -15.98 6.24
CA SER A 189 -5.61 -16.36 4.91
C SER A 189 -5.05 -17.75 4.75
N ARG A 190 -5.93 -18.79 4.89
CA ARG A 190 -5.45 -20.16 4.82
C ARG A 190 -4.71 -20.23 3.53
N ASN A 191 -3.36 -20.32 3.63
CA ASN A 191 -2.52 -20.31 2.45
C ASN A 191 -2.98 -21.47 1.57
N THR A 192 -3.15 -21.19 0.32
CA THR A 192 -3.41 -22.22 -0.67
C THR A 192 -2.15 -22.53 -1.45
N LEU A 193 -2.16 -23.59 -2.23
CA LEU A 193 -1.09 -23.93 -3.14
C LEU A 193 -1.50 -23.66 -4.56
N ILE A 194 -0.55 -23.25 -5.38
CA ILE A 194 -0.81 -22.99 -6.81
C ILE A 194 0.15 -23.76 -7.68
N GLN A 195 -0.32 -24.01 -8.89
CA GLN A 195 0.47 -24.48 -10.00
C GLN A 195 0.38 -23.47 -11.14
N LEU A 196 1.53 -23.09 -11.68
CA LEU A 196 1.64 -22.25 -12.88
C LEU A 196 1.80 -23.14 -14.09
N ASP A 197 1.16 -22.77 -15.21
CA ASP A 197 1.42 -23.41 -16.50
C ASP A 197 2.85 -23.10 -16.98
N LYS A 198 3.33 -21.88 -16.70
CA LYS A 198 4.67 -21.38 -17.04
C LYS A 198 5.02 -20.18 -16.17
N SER A 199 6.30 -19.88 -16.02
CA SER A 199 6.78 -18.69 -15.29
C SER A 199 7.31 -17.60 -16.25
N SER A 200 7.48 -17.92 -17.55
CA SER A 200 7.96 -16.96 -18.53
C SER A 200 7.34 -17.21 -19.91
N VAL A 201 7.17 -16.12 -20.66
CA VAL A 201 6.70 -16.16 -22.07
C VAL A 201 7.69 -15.39 -22.94
N ASN A 202 8.08 -16.01 -24.05
CA ASN A 202 8.80 -15.32 -25.10
C ASN A 202 7.82 -14.95 -26.23
N LEU A 203 7.62 -13.65 -26.43
CA LEU A 203 6.69 -13.11 -27.42
C LEU A 203 7.26 -13.11 -28.86
N GLY A 204 8.55 -13.48 -29.01
CA GLY A 204 9.21 -13.48 -30.31
C GLY A 204 9.39 -12.07 -30.88
N ASN A 205 9.37 -11.98 -32.22
CA ASN A 205 9.43 -10.70 -32.94
C ASN A 205 8.03 -10.26 -33.32
N PHE A 206 7.63 -9.05 -32.96
CA PHE A 206 6.33 -8.47 -33.34
C PHE A 206 6.48 -6.99 -33.70
N ASP A 207 5.49 -6.46 -34.45
CA ASP A 207 5.45 -5.05 -34.81
C ASP A 207 5.23 -4.18 -33.54
N TRP A 208 6.15 -3.28 -33.25
CA TRP A 208 6.08 -2.43 -32.07
C TRP A 208 4.80 -1.57 -32.02
N LYS A 209 4.22 -1.21 -33.17
CA LYS A 209 2.98 -0.42 -33.28
C LYS A 209 1.72 -1.22 -32.93
N GLN A 210 1.77 -2.55 -33.02
CA GLN A 210 0.62 -3.43 -32.73
C GLN A 210 0.63 -3.94 -31.29
N GLY A 211 1.78 -3.90 -30.63
CA GLY A 211 1.97 -4.50 -29.32
C GLY A 211 1.92 -6.04 -29.36
N ALA A 212 1.94 -6.66 -28.19
CA ALA A 212 1.86 -8.10 -28.05
C ALA A 212 1.10 -8.52 -26.80
N GLN A 213 0.60 -9.75 -26.77
CA GLN A 213 -0.15 -10.29 -25.64
C GLN A 213 0.48 -11.57 -25.12
N ALA A 214 0.36 -11.80 -23.81
CA ALA A 214 0.74 -13.02 -23.15
C ALA A 214 -0.34 -13.43 -22.15
N GLU A 215 -0.41 -14.73 -21.88
CA GLU A 215 -1.30 -15.27 -20.86
C GLU A 215 -0.53 -16.22 -19.95
N PHE A 216 -0.87 -16.20 -18.65
CA PHE A 216 -0.41 -17.14 -17.65
C PHE A 216 -1.62 -17.77 -16.98
N THR A 217 -1.62 -19.10 -16.88
CA THR A 217 -2.66 -19.82 -16.16
C THR A 217 -2.19 -20.17 -14.77
N ILE A 218 -2.95 -19.73 -13.76
CA ILE A 218 -2.70 -20.01 -12.34
C ILE A 218 -3.80 -20.93 -11.85
N THR A 219 -3.45 -22.17 -11.51
CA THR A 219 -4.38 -23.18 -11.00
C THR A 219 -4.25 -23.25 -9.48
N ASN A 220 -5.37 -23.17 -8.77
CA ASN A 220 -5.41 -23.42 -7.35
C ASN A 220 -5.41 -24.93 -7.08
N VAL A 221 -4.29 -25.46 -6.63
CA VAL A 221 -4.11 -26.90 -6.29
C VAL A 221 -4.15 -27.15 -4.78
N GLY A 222 -4.43 -26.12 -3.98
CA GLY A 222 -4.57 -26.23 -2.53
C GLY A 222 -6.02 -26.42 -2.11
N GLU A 223 -6.24 -26.38 -0.79
CA GLU A 223 -7.54 -26.67 -0.16
C GLU A 223 -8.39 -25.39 0.07
N PHE A 224 -7.81 -24.20 -0.04
CA PHE A 224 -8.48 -22.93 0.23
C PHE A 224 -8.60 -22.07 -1.03
N PRO A 225 -9.57 -21.14 -1.09
CA PRO A 225 -9.68 -20.23 -2.21
C PRO A 225 -8.39 -19.42 -2.39
N LEU A 226 -7.89 -19.34 -3.63
CA LEU A 226 -6.79 -18.48 -4.01
C LEU A 226 -7.32 -17.05 -4.18
N VAL A 227 -6.73 -16.13 -3.48
CA VAL A 227 -7.03 -14.69 -3.57
C VAL A 227 -5.82 -13.97 -4.15
N ILE A 228 -6.00 -13.31 -5.29
CA ILE A 228 -5.00 -12.41 -5.82
C ILE A 228 -5.14 -11.05 -5.13
N ILE A 229 -4.12 -10.68 -4.39
CA ILE A 229 -4.08 -9.44 -3.62
C ILE A 229 -3.76 -8.28 -4.55
N ASP A 230 -2.70 -8.44 -5.36
CA ASP A 230 -2.29 -7.45 -6.36
C ASP A 230 -1.46 -8.06 -7.48
N VAL A 231 -1.39 -7.33 -8.62
CA VAL A 231 -0.51 -7.66 -9.74
C VAL A 231 0.21 -6.38 -10.16
N ILE A 232 1.52 -6.38 -10.00
CA ILE A 232 2.37 -5.22 -10.31
C ILE A 232 3.23 -5.52 -11.52
N THR A 233 3.26 -4.58 -12.44
CA THR A 233 4.08 -4.64 -13.64
C THR A 233 5.29 -3.71 -13.51
N SER A 234 6.41 -4.08 -14.12
CA SER A 234 7.67 -3.32 -14.02
C SER A 234 7.70 -2.01 -14.83
N CYS A 235 6.67 -1.70 -15.61
CA CYS A 235 6.52 -0.46 -16.39
C CYS A 235 5.07 -0.15 -16.71
N GLY A 236 4.77 1.10 -17.05
CA GLY A 236 3.46 1.51 -17.59
C GLY A 236 3.15 0.96 -18.98
N CYS A 237 4.15 0.44 -19.69
CA CYS A 237 4.03 -0.18 -20.99
C CYS A 237 3.42 -1.60 -20.95
N LEU A 238 3.16 -2.14 -19.76
CA LEU A 238 2.63 -3.48 -19.55
C LEU A 238 1.36 -3.41 -18.70
N MET A 239 0.23 -3.75 -19.28
CA MET A 239 -1.07 -3.83 -18.61
C MET A 239 -1.40 -5.27 -18.25
N ALA A 240 -1.99 -5.46 -17.06
CA ALA A 240 -2.40 -6.77 -16.55
C ALA A 240 -3.90 -6.80 -16.28
N GLU A 241 -4.58 -7.80 -16.82
CA GLU A 241 -6.00 -8.07 -16.61
C GLU A 241 -6.17 -9.45 -15.97
N TYR A 242 -6.95 -9.55 -14.91
CA TYR A 242 -7.22 -10.79 -14.18
C TYR A 242 -8.55 -10.72 -13.42
N PRO A 243 -9.23 -11.87 -13.20
CA PRO A 243 -10.43 -11.94 -12.37
C PRO A 243 -10.14 -11.49 -10.94
N LYS A 244 -11.06 -10.73 -10.35
CA LYS A 244 -10.96 -10.25 -8.97
C LYS A 244 -11.59 -11.21 -7.96
N ASP A 245 -12.40 -12.15 -8.44
CA ASP A 245 -13.05 -13.15 -7.58
C ASP A 245 -12.06 -14.22 -7.12
N PRO A 246 -12.25 -14.79 -5.91
CA PRO A 246 -11.44 -15.88 -5.42
C PRO A 246 -11.53 -17.11 -6.32
N VAL A 247 -10.39 -17.76 -6.59
CA VAL A 247 -10.30 -18.99 -7.37
C VAL A 247 -10.40 -20.20 -6.44
N PHE A 248 -11.51 -20.93 -6.53
CA PHE A 248 -11.76 -22.08 -5.66
C PHE A 248 -10.81 -23.26 -5.95
N PRO A 249 -10.62 -24.19 -4.99
CA PRO A 249 -9.82 -25.39 -5.16
C PRO A 249 -10.15 -26.15 -6.46
N GLY A 250 -9.13 -26.57 -7.19
CA GLY A 250 -9.23 -27.26 -8.45
C GLY A 250 -9.64 -26.37 -9.66
N LYS A 251 -9.85 -25.08 -9.44
CA LYS A 251 -10.14 -24.10 -10.53
C LYS A 251 -8.89 -23.34 -10.90
N ASN A 252 -8.93 -22.73 -12.09
CA ASN A 252 -7.85 -21.88 -12.59
C ASN A 252 -8.36 -20.47 -12.90
N MET A 253 -7.42 -19.55 -13.02
CA MET A 253 -7.60 -18.21 -13.56
C MET A 253 -6.56 -17.94 -14.64
N VAL A 254 -6.88 -17.01 -15.52
CA VAL A 254 -5.95 -16.53 -16.55
C VAL A 254 -5.58 -15.08 -16.23
N LEU A 255 -4.28 -14.84 -16.10
CA LEU A 255 -3.69 -13.52 -16.05
C LEU A 255 -3.31 -13.14 -17.48
N LYS A 256 -4.01 -12.16 -18.05
CA LYS A 256 -3.73 -11.62 -19.38
C LYS A 256 -2.83 -10.41 -19.28
N LEU A 257 -1.86 -10.34 -20.16
CA LEU A 257 -0.91 -9.24 -20.27
C LEU A 257 -0.98 -8.64 -21.66
N LYS A 258 -0.98 -7.32 -21.74
CA LYS A 258 -0.85 -6.56 -22.96
C LYS A 258 0.40 -5.68 -22.85
N TYR A 259 1.35 -5.89 -23.75
CA TYR A 259 2.57 -5.10 -23.83
C TYR A 259 2.49 -4.16 -25.03
N GLU A 260 2.75 -2.88 -24.81
CA GLU A 260 2.80 -1.83 -25.82
C GLU A 260 4.18 -1.18 -25.80
N ALA A 261 4.98 -1.39 -26.85
CA ALA A 261 6.29 -0.77 -26.97
C ALA A 261 6.15 0.69 -27.44
N GLU A 262 7.00 1.57 -26.91
CA GLU A 262 7.06 2.97 -27.36
C GLU A 262 7.93 3.15 -28.62
N PHE A 263 8.87 2.25 -28.84
CA PHE A 263 9.79 2.20 -29.97
C PHE A 263 10.31 0.77 -30.19
N PRO A 264 10.98 0.45 -31.29
CA PRO A 264 11.63 -0.84 -31.49
C PRO A 264 12.67 -1.11 -30.40
N GLU A 265 12.48 -2.20 -29.63
CA GLU A 265 13.38 -2.56 -28.53
C GLU A 265 13.40 -4.08 -28.29
N HIS A 266 14.53 -4.57 -27.73
CA HIS A 266 14.54 -5.85 -27.02
C HIS A 266 14.13 -5.60 -25.55
N PHE A 267 13.22 -6.41 -25.01
CA PHE A 267 12.75 -6.21 -23.66
C PHE A 267 12.68 -7.52 -22.86
N GLU A 268 12.86 -7.38 -21.56
CA GLU A 268 12.46 -8.34 -20.53
C GLU A 268 11.72 -7.55 -19.42
N LYS A 269 10.47 -7.91 -19.18
CA LYS A 269 9.62 -7.26 -18.19
C LYS A 269 9.17 -8.28 -17.15
N THR A 270 9.08 -7.82 -15.89
CA THR A 270 8.66 -8.65 -14.76
C THR A 270 7.24 -8.27 -14.32
N ILE A 271 6.47 -9.29 -13.99
CA ILE A 271 5.14 -9.17 -13.39
C ILE A 271 5.22 -9.81 -12.01
N THR A 272 4.83 -9.08 -10.99
CA THR A 272 4.81 -9.56 -9.61
C THR A 272 3.38 -9.77 -9.16
N VAL A 273 3.01 -11.01 -8.83
CA VAL A 273 1.66 -11.39 -8.39
C VAL A 273 1.68 -11.66 -6.89
N TYR A 274 0.93 -10.87 -6.14
CA TYR A 274 0.71 -11.05 -4.71
C TYR A 274 -0.57 -11.86 -4.48
N CYS A 275 -0.48 -12.91 -3.69
CA CYS A 275 -1.60 -13.80 -3.40
C CYS A 275 -1.41 -14.52 -2.06
N ASN A 276 -2.45 -15.20 -1.57
CA ASN A 276 -2.42 -15.97 -0.33
C ASN A 276 -1.76 -17.35 -0.51
N THR A 277 -0.50 -17.37 -0.94
CA THR A 277 0.30 -18.59 -1.02
C THR A 277 1.62 -18.44 -0.26
N PRO A 278 2.23 -19.53 0.25
CA PRO A 278 3.54 -19.46 0.91
C PRO A 278 4.65 -18.97 -0.01
N THR A 279 4.45 -19.06 -1.33
CA THR A 279 5.42 -18.64 -2.35
C THR A 279 5.18 -17.22 -2.86
N SER A 280 4.20 -16.51 -2.29
CA SER A 280 3.94 -15.10 -2.65
C SER A 280 5.08 -14.20 -2.15
N PRO A 281 5.51 -13.22 -2.96
CA PRO A 281 5.03 -12.90 -4.30
C PRO A 281 5.60 -13.82 -5.38
N ILE A 282 4.77 -14.10 -6.41
CA ILE A 282 5.17 -14.89 -7.57
C ILE A 282 5.71 -13.95 -8.64
N ARG A 283 6.86 -14.29 -9.22
CA ARG A 283 7.47 -13.51 -10.30
C ARG A 283 7.28 -14.21 -11.64
N LEU A 284 6.62 -13.54 -12.55
CA LEU A 284 6.44 -13.97 -13.95
C LEU A 284 7.23 -13.03 -14.85
N LYS A 285 7.65 -13.54 -16.02
CA LYS A 285 8.43 -12.76 -16.98
C LYS A 285 7.86 -12.84 -18.37
N ILE A 286 7.93 -11.74 -19.11
CA ILE A 286 7.77 -11.72 -20.56
C ILE A 286 9.02 -11.12 -21.18
N ARG A 287 9.39 -11.64 -22.34
CA ARG A 287 10.51 -11.12 -23.15
C ARG A 287 10.17 -11.18 -24.62
N GLY A 288 10.82 -10.38 -25.42
CA GLY A 288 10.62 -10.37 -26.86
C GLY A 288 11.37 -9.23 -27.55
N ASN A 289 11.14 -9.10 -28.86
CA ASN A 289 11.68 -8.03 -29.67
C ASN A 289 10.53 -7.30 -30.36
N ALA A 290 10.31 -6.07 -29.96
CA ALA A 290 9.49 -5.15 -30.71
C ALA A 290 10.31 -4.62 -31.89
N VAL A 291 9.92 -4.91 -33.12
CA VAL A 291 10.67 -4.54 -34.33
C VAL A 291 9.82 -3.66 -35.22
N ASP A 292 10.47 -2.85 -36.05
CA ASP A 292 9.76 -2.17 -37.14
C ASP A 292 9.57 -3.18 -38.26
N LYS A 293 8.35 -3.63 -38.49
CA LYS A 293 8.01 -4.41 -39.64
C LYS A 293 7.67 -3.43 -40.78
N GLU A 294 8.70 -3.07 -41.54
CA GLU A 294 8.46 -2.43 -42.82
C GLU A 294 7.53 -3.35 -43.68
N ASN A 295 6.44 -2.76 -44.22
CA ASN A 295 5.53 -3.40 -45.16
C ASN A 295 6.23 -3.68 -46.49
#